data_b8ad0d4165eceedd444aca3fc1668227
#
_entry.id   b8ad0d4165eceedd444aca3fc1668227
#
_cell.length_a   1.000
_cell.length_b   1.000
_cell.length_c   1.000
_cell.angle_alpha   90.00
_cell.angle_beta   90.00
_cell.angle_gamma   90.00
#
_symmetry.space_group_name_H-M   'P 1'
#
loop_
_entity.id
_entity.type
_entity.pdbx_description
1 polymer ?
#
loop_
_entity_poly.entity_id
_entity_poly.type
_entity_poly.pdbx_seq_one_letter_code
_entity_poly.pdbx_strand_id
1 'polypeptide(L)'
;MRHLIDPTDLTTNEVDVIINRALDIIHNKEMYAEACHGKKLATLFYEPSTRTRLSFTAAMMELGGNVLGFSDAKSSSVSKGESVADTVRVVSSFADIVAMRHYKEGAPRVASEYSTIPIINAGDGGHSHPTQTLTDLLTIRRELGHFDNLTIGLCGDLKYGRTVHSLIKAMKRYEGVQFVLISPSELRLPDYMKHELGDNYKEYSTIEEAMPELDVLYMTRVQQERFANQADYERLKDSFILDNDKMKLAKETMIVLHPLPRVNEITMDVDKDSRAAYFRQVENGKYVRMALIYTLLSWRDEEQTHKVDSFVTEQSCSNHRCIVTTECVEKKAYVDADGIVRCYYCDHALL
;
A
#
# COMPACT_ATOMS: atom_id res chain seq x y z
N MET A 1 -8.34 6.49 19.01
CA MET A 1 -7.07 6.86 18.33
C MET A 1 -7.11 6.44 16.88
N ARG A 2 -6.56 7.25 15.99
CA ARG A 2 -6.55 7.02 14.54
C ARG A 2 -5.26 6.30 14.11
N HIS A 3 -5.42 5.26 13.30
CA HIS A 3 -4.33 4.50 12.69
C HIS A 3 -4.55 4.40 11.18
N LEU A 4 -3.54 4.02 10.40
CA LEU A 4 -3.67 3.65 9.00
C LEU A 4 -3.09 2.25 8.80
N ILE A 5 -3.91 1.22 8.84
CA ILE A 5 -3.52 -0.19 8.71
C ILE A 5 -3.91 -0.73 7.33
N ASP A 6 -5.10 -0.38 6.85
CA ASP A 6 -5.63 -0.73 5.53
C ASP A 6 -6.11 0.54 4.79
N PRO A 7 -6.15 0.59 3.45
CA PRO A 7 -6.68 1.75 2.71
C PRO A 7 -8.12 2.12 3.09
N THR A 8 -8.91 1.15 3.56
CA THR A 8 -10.30 1.36 3.98
C THR A 8 -10.46 1.97 5.36
N ASP A 9 -9.39 2.09 6.14
CA ASP A 9 -9.40 2.80 7.44
C ASP A 9 -9.70 4.30 7.30
N LEU A 10 -9.55 4.84 6.09
CA LEU A 10 -9.89 6.22 5.72
C LEU A 10 -11.13 6.24 4.83
N THR A 11 -12.08 7.11 5.12
CA THR A 11 -13.15 7.46 4.19
C THR A 11 -12.60 8.20 2.98
N THR A 12 -13.36 8.29 1.88
CA THR A 12 -12.94 9.07 0.69
C THR A 12 -12.70 10.54 1.04
N ASN A 13 -13.52 11.14 1.90
CA ASN A 13 -13.34 12.51 2.38
C ASN A 13 -12.03 12.66 3.17
N GLU A 14 -11.65 11.70 3.99
CA GLU A 14 -10.40 11.73 4.75
C GLU A 14 -9.19 11.53 3.85
N VAL A 15 -9.32 10.70 2.80
CA VAL A 15 -8.31 10.60 1.74
C VAL A 15 -8.15 11.96 1.06
N ASP A 16 -9.24 12.64 0.71
CA ASP A 16 -9.18 13.98 0.10
C ASP A 16 -8.52 15.02 1.03
N VAL A 17 -8.76 14.96 2.34
CA VAL A 17 -8.07 15.82 3.32
C VAL A 17 -6.56 15.59 3.27
N ILE A 18 -6.10 14.33 3.24
CA ILE A 18 -4.67 13.99 3.19
C ILE A 18 -4.06 14.41 1.84
N ILE A 19 -4.74 14.15 0.72
CA ILE A 19 -4.28 14.50 -0.62
C ILE A 19 -4.19 16.02 -0.79
N ASN A 20 -5.22 16.77 -0.38
CA ASN A 20 -5.21 18.22 -0.44
C ASN A 20 -4.12 18.83 0.45
N ARG A 21 -3.88 18.24 1.63
CA ARG A 21 -2.76 18.64 2.50
C ARG A 21 -1.42 18.36 1.85
N ALA A 22 -1.26 17.23 1.15
CA ALA A 22 -0.03 16.93 0.41
C ALA A 22 0.19 17.93 -0.73
N LEU A 23 -0.85 18.33 -1.44
CA LEU A 23 -0.78 19.38 -2.47
C LEU A 23 -0.40 20.74 -1.86
N ASP A 24 -0.97 21.08 -0.71
CA ASP A 24 -0.61 22.31 0.01
C ASP A 24 0.86 22.30 0.47
N ILE A 25 1.34 21.17 1.03
CA ILE A 25 2.76 21.02 1.39
C ILE A 25 3.69 21.21 0.19
N ILE A 26 3.30 20.69 -0.99
CA ILE A 26 4.12 20.85 -2.22
C ILE A 26 4.28 22.32 -2.58
N HIS A 27 3.24 23.13 -2.44
CA HIS A 27 3.24 24.55 -2.81
C HIS A 27 3.80 25.47 -1.71
N ASN A 28 3.60 25.10 -0.43
CA ASN A 28 3.89 25.94 0.73
C ASN A 28 4.81 25.22 1.73
N LYS A 29 5.86 24.54 1.24
CA LYS A 29 6.74 23.67 2.01
C LYS A 29 7.31 24.33 3.28
N GLU A 30 7.68 25.60 3.20
CA GLU A 30 8.27 26.35 4.32
C GLU A 30 7.30 26.48 5.49
N MET A 31 5.98 26.56 5.25
CA MET A 31 4.97 26.65 6.31
C MET A 31 4.89 25.37 7.15
N TYR A 32 5.37 24.25 6.63
CA TYR A 32 5.34 22.94 7.29
C TYR A 32 6.68 22.55 7.90
N ALA A 33 7.74 23.32 7.71
CA ALA A 33 9.10 22.97 8.13
C ALA A 33 9.23 22.73 9.65
N GLU A 34 8.33 23.29 10.46
CA GLU A 34 8.29 23.14 11.92
C GLU A 34 6.99 22.44 12.41
N ALA A 35 6.17 21.91 11.51
CA ALA A 35 4.85 21.36 11.83
C ALA A 35 4.90 20.16 12.80
N CYS A 36 6.01 19.43 12.83
CA CYS A 36 6.27 18.33 13.75
C CYS A 36 7.46 18.60 14.68
N HIS A 37 7.77 19.88 14.98
CA HIS A 37 8.85 20.22 15.91
C HIS A 37 8.67 19.49 17.26
N GLY A 38 9.74 18.89 17.76
CA GLY A 38 9.75 18.10 19.00
C GLY A 38 9.09 16.72 18.91
N LYS A 39 8.42 16.37 17.79
CA LYS A 39 7.80 15.06 17.57
C LYS A 39 8.81 14.04 17.05
N LYS A 40 8.54 12.76 17.34
CA LYS A 40 9.38 11.63 16.95
C LYS A 40 8.57 10.58 16.18
N LEU A 41 9.05 10.23 15.00
CA LEU A 41 8.57 9.07 14.24
C LEU A 41 9.45 7.86 14.55
N ALA A 42 8.85 6.74 14.98
CA ALA A 42 9.54 5.47 15.03
C ALA A 42 9.36 4.71 13.71
N THR A 43 10.47 4.33 13.05
CA THR A 43 10.47 3.45 11.87
C THR A 43 10.85 2.04 12.29
N LEU A 44 9.86 1.13 12.38
CA LEU A 44 10.05 -0.26 12.79
C LEU A 44 9.99 -1.17 11.57
N PHE A 45 11.15 -1.43 10.97
CA PHE A 45 11.25 -2.18 9.72
C PHE A 45 11.79 -3.59 9.99
N TYR A 46 10.89 -4.55 10.14
CA TYR A 46 11.20 -5.98 10.33
C TYR A 46 11.55 -6.68 8.99
N GLU A 47 11.17 -6.07 7.89
CA GLU A 47 11.51 -6.48 6.52
C GLU A 47 12.25 -5.33 5.84
N PRO A 48 13.39 -5.56 5.18
CA PRO A 48 14.15 -4.51 4.50
C PRO A 48 13.32 -3.74 3.47
N SER A 49 13.37 -2.42 3.53
CA SER A 49 12.75 -1.54 2.54
C SER A 49 13.43 -0.18 2.50
N THR A 50 14.38 -0.02 1.58
CA THR A 50 15.17 1.20 1.45
C THR A 50 14.29 2.42 1.13
N ARG A 51 13.49 2.34 0.06
CA ARG A 51 12.68 3.48 -0.41
C ARG A 51 11.65 3.93 0.62
N THR A 52 10.87 3.00 1.16
CA THR A 52 9.80 3.34 2.12
C THR A 52 10.37 3.96 3.38
N ARG A 53 11.46 3.38 3.93
CA ARG A 53 12.11 3.92 5.12
C ARG A 53 12.69 5.31 4.88
N LEU A 54 13.46 5.49 3.79
CA LEU A 54 14.03 6.80 3.44
C LEU A 54 12.93 7.86 3.23
N SER A 55 11.82 7.49 2.59
CA SER A 55 10.70 8.39 2.36
C SER A 55 10.02 8.84 3.66
N PHE A 56 9.78 7.92 4.62
CA PHE A 56 9.26 8.28 5.95
C PHE A 56 10.24 9.12 6.75
N THR A 57 11.53 8.77 6.69
CA THR A 57 12.59 9.53 7.36
C THR A 57 12.64 10.96 6.82
N ALA A 58 12.72 11.12 5.50
CA ALA A 58 12.74 12.44 4.86
C ALA A 58 11.46 13.22 5.17
N ALA A 59 10.29 12.59 5.11
CA ALA A 59 9.01 13.23 5.40
C ALA A 59 8.97 13.81 6.82
N MET A 60 9.38 13.04 7.83
CA MET A 60 9.38 13.52 9.22
C MET A 60 10.42 14.61 9.46
N MET A 61 11.60 14.48 8.86
CA MET A 61 12.67 15.50 8.98
C MET A 61 12.27 16.82 8.30
N GLU A 62 11.62 16.77 7.14
CA GLU A 62 11.14 17.97 6.43
C GLU A 62 9.95 18.64 7.16
N LEU A 63 9.29 17.96 8.08
CA LEU A 63 8.29 18.52 9.00
C LEU A 63 8.91 19.06 10.31
N GLY A 64 10.25 19.08 10.44
CA GLY A 64 10.94 19.54 11.65
C GLY A 64 11.00 18.53 12.80
N GLY A 65 10.56 17.28 12.56
CA GLY A 65 10.58 16.22 13.56
C GLY A 65 11.85 15.36 13.52
N ASN A 66 11.90 14.39 14.43
CA ASN A 66 13.02 13.45 14.57
C ASN A 66 12.61 12.03 14.22
N VAL A 67 13.58 11.18 13.87
CA VAL A 67 13.33 9.78 13.52
C VAL A 67 14.20 8.87 14.38
N LEU A 68 13.58 7.82 14.91
CA LEU A 68 14.27 6.72 15.62
C LEU A 68 13.78 5.38 15.06
N GLY A 69 14.37 4.26 15.51
CA GLY A 69 13.91 2.93 15.13
C GLY A 69 15.02 2.07 14.51
N PHE A 70 14.62 0.98 13.85
CA PHE A 70 15.54 0.01 13.24
C PHE A 70 15.12 -0.32 11.79
N SER A 71 16.10 -0.83 11.03
CA SER A 71 15.94 -1.22 9.62
C SER A 71 15.97 -2.74 9.38
N ASP A 72 16.28 -3.52 10.44
CA ASP A 72 16.35 -4.97 10.43
C ASP A 72 15.98 -5.49 11.82
N ALA A 73 15.09 -6.46 11.89
CA ALA A 73 14.68 -7.13 13.13
C ALA A 73 15.88 -7.75 13.89
N LYS A 74 16.90 -8.24 13.16
CA LYS A 74 18.10 -8.83 13.75
C LYS A 74 18.91 -7.87 14.62
N SER A 75 18.80 -6.57 14.38
CA SER A 75 19.48 -5.50 15.14
C SER A 75 18.67 -5.00 16.34
N SER A 76 17.53 -5.59 16.64
CA SER A 76 16.61 -5.18 17.71
C SER A 76 16.33 -6.30 18.73
N SER A 77 15.57 -5.98 19.79
CA SER A 77 15.12 -6.94 20.82
C SER A 77 14.28 -8.10 20.23
N VAL A 78 13.71 -7.91 19.06
CA VAL A 78 12.98 -8.96 18.30
C VAL A 78 13.83 -10.21 18.08
N SER A 79 15.14 -10.03 17.88
CA SER A 79 16.09 -11.15 17.77
C SER A 79 16.15 -12.04 19.02
N LYS A 80 15.67 -11.54 20.17
CA LYS A 80 15.58 -12.24 21.45
C LYS A 80 14.18 -12.82 21.70
N GLY A 81 13.24 -12.69 20.75
CA GLY A 81 11.85 -13.19 20.84
C GLY A 81 10.85 -12.18 21.41
N GLU A 82 11.17 -10.87 21.42
CA GLU A 82 10.20 -9.84 21.83
C GLU A 82 9.03 -9.79 20.84
N SER A 83 7.80 -9.78 21.37
CA SER A 83 6.57 -9.72 20.57
C SER A 83 6.36 -8.35 19.93
N VAL A 84 5.54 -8.29 18.85
CA VAL A 84 5.09 -7.02 18.25
C VAL A 84 4.36 -6.17 19.28
N ALA A 85 3.50 -6.80 20.10
CA ALA A 85 2.74 -6.13 21.15
C ALA A 85 3.66 -5.46 22.19
N ASP A 86 4.71 -6.13 22.64
CA ASP A 86 5.65 -5.57 23.63
C ASP A 86 6.54 -4.51 23.00
N THR A 87 7.06 -4.77 21.79
CA THR A 87 7.87 -3.78 21.07
C THR A 87 7.11 -2.46 20.90
N VAL A 88 5.83 -2.50 20.49
CA VAL A 88 5.08 -1.27 20.25
C VAL A 88 4.74 -0.53 21.56
N ARG A 89 4.48 -1.24 22.66
CA ARG A 89 4.28 -0.64 23.99
C ARG A 89 5.54 0.12 24.45
N VAL A 90 6.70 -0.50 24.30
CA VAL A 90 7.98 0.13 24.64
C VAL A 90 8.24 1.35 23.76
N VAL A 91 8.08 1.22 22.44
CA VAL A 91 8.30 2.30 21.48
C VAL A 91 7.33 3.47 21.68
N SER A 92 6.09 3.19 22.10
CA SER A 92 5.09 4.22 22.43
C SER A 92 5.55 5.16 23.55
N SER A 93 6.50 4.74 24.39
CA SER A 93 7.10 5.60 25.41
C SER A 93 8.17 6.56 24.86
N PHE A 94 8.64 6.35 23.64
CA PHE A 94 9.77 7.09 23.06
C PHE A 94 9.39 7.90 21.81
N ALA A 95 8.27 7.59 21.18
CA ALA A 95 7.84 8.18 19.92
C ALA A 95 6.41 8.74 20.02
N ASP A 96 6.02 9.55 19.04
CA ASP A 96 4.67 10.11 18.91
C ASP A 96 3.84 9.42 17.83
N ILE A 97 4.48 8.71 16.89
CA ILE A 97 3.87 7.98 15.77
C ILE A 97 4.82 6.88 15.29
N VAL A 98 4.27 5.79 14.78
CA VAL A 98 5.03 4.63 14.27
C VAL A 98 4.73 4.39 12.80
N ALA A 99 5.76 4.18 11.98
CA ALA A 99 5.66 3.54 10.67
C ALA A 99 6.24 2.13 10.77
N MET A 100 5.38 1.11 10.66
CA MET A 100 5.75 -0.30 10.80
C MET A 100 5.73 -1.02 9.45
N ARG A 101 6.82 -1.70 9.10
CA ARG A 101 6.89 -2.65 8.01
C ARG A 101 7.24 -4.02 8.54
N HIS A 102 6.44 -5.03 8.20
CA HIS A 102 6.61 -6.37 8.74
C HIS A 102 6.47 -7.45 7.66
N TYR A 103 7.19 -8.58 7.81
CA TYR A 103 7.08 -9.73 6.90
C TYR A 103 5.84 -10.59 7.16
N LYS A 104 5.25 -10.52 8.38
CA LYS A 104 3.99 -11.20 8.73
C LYS A 104 2.80 -10.28 8.48
N GLU A 105 1.78 -10.85 7.85
CA GLU A 105 0.52 -10.20 7.52
C GLU A 105 -0.30 -9.97 8.80
N GLY A 106 -0.81 -8.75 8.97
CA GLY A 106 -1.57 -8.33 10.16
C GLY A 106 -0.73 -7.86 11.35
N ALA A 107 0.60 -7.85 11.27
CA ALA A 107 1.43 -7.34 12.37
C ALA A 107 1.14 -5.87 12.72
N PRO A 108 0.93 -4.93 11.77
CA PRO A 108 0.52 -3.57 12.09
C PRO A 108 -0.87 -3.49 12.76
N ARG A 109 -1.76 -4.44 12.49
CA ARG A 109 -3.08 -4.54 13.16
C ARG A 109 -2.89 -4.90 14.63
N VAL A 110 -2.07 -5.90 14.93
CA VAL A 110 -1.68 -6.23 16.31
C VAL A 110 -1.04 -5.00 16.98
N ALA A 111 -0.09 -4.35 16.32
CA ALA A 111 0.54 -3.15 16.85
C ALA A 111 -0.47 -2.06 17.21
N SER A 112 -1.50 -1.84 16.38
CA SER A 112 -2.53 -0.81 16.63
C SER A 112 -3.40 -1.11 17.85
N GLU A 113 -3.60 -2.39 18.21
CA GLU A 113 -4.38 -2.78 19.39
C GLU A 113 -3.63 -2.51 20.72
N TYR A 114 -2.28 -2.53 20.69
CA TYR A 114 -1.45 -2.37 21.90
C TYR A 114 -0.73 -1.02 21.98
N SER A 115 -0.85 -0.18 20.96
CA SER A 115 -0.19 1.12 20.90
C SER A 115 -1.00 2.22 21.61
N THR A 116 -0.30 3.16 22.23
CA THR A 116 -0.84 4.43 22.75
C THR A 116 -0.55 5.61 21.81
N ILE A 117 -0.02 5.35 20.62
CA ILE A 117 0.30 6.33 19.57
C ILE A 117 -0.14 5.83 18.20
N PRO A 118 -0.36 6.71 17.21
CA PRO A 118 -0.76 6.30 15.86
C PRO A 118 0.20 5.30 15.20
N ILE A 119 -0.35 4.26 14.56
CA ILE A 119 0.39 3.27 13.77
C ILE A 119 0.06 3.47 12.28
N ILE A 120 1.11 3.46 11.46
CA ILE A 120 1.03 3.46 10.00
C ILE A 120 1.59 2.13 9.49
N ASN A 121 0.79 1.40 8.74
CA ASN A 121 1.24 0.22 7.99
C ASN A 121 2.08 0.66 6.78
N ALA A 122 3.38 0.43 6.85
CA ALA A 122 4.34 0.69 5.77
C ALA A 122 4.60 -0.56 4.89
N GLY A 123 3.68 -1.54 4.95
CA GLY A 123 3.66 -2.80 4.21
C GLY A 123 3.79 -4.02 5.12
N ASP A 124 2.84 -4.95 5.05
CA ASP A 124 2.82 -6.20 5.82
C ASP A 124 2.73 -7.43 4.91
N GLY A 125 3.83 -8.09 4.72
CA GLY A 125 3.92 -9.32 3.91
C GLY A 125 3.36 -9.14 2.49
N GLY A 126 2.40 -9.97 2.11
CA GLY A 126 1.65 -9.90 0.85
C GLY A 126 0.29 -9.21 0.97
N HIS A 127 -0.09 -8.73 2.15
CA HIS A 127 -1.44 -8.33 2.50
C HIS A 127 -1.77 -6.88 2.06
N SER A 128 -1.18 -5.86 2.69
CA SER A 128 -1.57 -4.46 2.44
C SER A 128 -0.38 -3.50 2.40
N HIS A 129 -0.53 -2.39 1.67
CA HIS A 129 0.44 -1.29 1.67
C HIS A 129 -0.28 0.07 1.50
N PRO A 130 -1.04 0.53 2.50
CA PRO A 130 -1.91 1.71 2.38
C PRO A 130 -1.15 3.00 2.04
N THR A 131 0.11 3.12 2.45
CA THR A 131 0.89 4.32 2.11
C THR A 131 1.39 4.32 0.67
N GLN A 132 1.49 3.17 0.00
CA GLN A 132 1.69 3.12 -1.44
C GLN A 132 0.41 3.56 -2.16
N THR A 133 -0.74 3.09 -1.71
CA THR A 133 -2.04 3.54 -2.24
C THR A 133 -2.20 5.07 -2.18
N LEU A 134 -1.90 5.70 -1.04
CA LEU A 134 -1.92 7.16 -0.94
C LEU A 134 -0.91 7.84 -1.89
N THR A 135 0.25 7.22 -2.11
CA THR A 135 1.23 7.70 -3.11
C THR A 135 0.66 7.66 -4.52
N ASP A 136 -0.01 6.57 -4.86
CA ASP A 136 -0.64 6.35 -6.16
C ASP A 136 -1.79 7.37 -6.36
N LEU A 137 -2.65 7.54 -5.35
CA LEU A 137 -3.73 8.52 -5.36
C LEU A 137 -3.22 9.96 -5.52
N LEU A 138 -2.19 10.38 -4.78
CA LEU A 138 -1.62 11.71 -4.95
C LEU A 138 -1.07 11.89 -6.37
N THR A 139 -0.47 10.85 -6.95
CA THR A 139 0.06 10.91 -8.31
C THR A 139 -1.07 11.03 -9.33
N ILE A 140 -2.11 10.21 -9.22
CA ILE A 140 -3.32 10.31 -10.08
C ILE A 140 -3.93 11.71 -9.97
N ARG A 141 -4.10 12.24 -8.76
CA ARG A 141 -4.67 13.59 -8.56
C ARG A 141 -3.80 14.69 -9.17
N ARG A 142 -2.48 14.58 -9.08
CA ARG A 142 -1.55 15.58 -9.66
C ARG A 142 -1.50 15.54 -11.17
N GLU A 143 -1.56 14.35 -11.76
CA GLU A 143 -1.42 14.15 -13.20
C GLU A 143 -2.75 14.31 -13.95
N LEU A 144 -3.87 13.82 -13.39
CA LEU A 144 -5.18 13.79 -14.05
C LEU A 144 -6.21 14.76 -13.43
N GLY A 145 -6.01 15.23 -12.21
CA GLY A 145 -6.88 16.23 -11.56
C GLY A 145 -8.08 15.66 -10.83
N HIS A 146 -8.46 14.40 -11.04
CA HIS A 146 -9.67 13.75 -10.49
C HIS A 146 -9.45 12.27 -10.23
N PHE A 147 -10.44 11.61 -9.59
CA PHE A 147 -10.46 10.16 -9.35
C PHE A 147 -11.62 9.46 -10.05
N ASP A 148 -12.69 10.18 -10.33
CA ASP A 148 -13.91 9.63 -10.93
C ASP A 148 -13.76 9.39 -12.42
N ASN A 149 -14.52 8.40 -12.97
CA ASN A 149 -14.59 8.07 -14.39
C ASN A 149 -13.23 7.72 -15.02
N LEU A 150 -12.35 7.06 -14.26
CA LEU A 150 -11.04 6.61 -14.75
C LEU A 150 -11.07 5.13 -15.15
N THR A 151 -10.40 4.81 -16.25
CA THR A 151 -10.09 3.43 -16.65
C THR A 151 -8.67 3.10 -16.23
N ILE A 152 -8.53 2.19 -15.25
CA ILE A 152 -7.25 1.83 -14.63
C ILE A 152 -6.81 0.45 -15.10
N GLY A 153 -5.76 0.39 -15.90
CA GLY A 153 -5.10 -0.85 -16.30
C GLY A 153 -4.14 -1.33 -15.20
N LEU A 154 -4.32 -2.56 -14.76
CA LEU A 154 -3.45 -3.23 -13.79
C LEU A 154 -2.71 -4.34 -14.53
N CYS A 155 -1.39 -4.23 -14.65
CA CYS A 155 -0.61 -5.11 -15.50
C CYS A 155 0.50 -5.84 -14.75
N GLY A 156 0.61 -7.16 -14.97
CA GLY A 156 1.65 -8.02 -14.44
C GLY A 156 1.17 -9.03 -13.41
N ASP A 157 1.74 -9.01 -12.18
CA ASP A 157 1.35 -9.92 -11.09
C ASP A 157 0.15 -9.37 -10.31
N LEU A 158 -1.05 -9.77 -10.70
CA LEU A 158 -2.29 -9.38 -10.03
C LEU A 158 -2.67 -10.33 -8.89
N LYS A 159 -2.06 -11.53 -8.85
CA LYS A 159 -2.36 -12.55 -7.83
C LYS A 159 -1.73 -12.23 -6.49
N TYR A 160 -0.46 -11.81 -6.48
CA TYR A 160 0.32 -11.57 -5.28
C TYR A 160 0.65 -10.07 -5.09
N GLY A 161 0.18 -9.23 -5.99
CA GLY A 161 0.45 -7.80 -6.04
C GLY A 161 -0.30 -7.00 -4.98
N ARG A 162 0.17 -6.98 -3.71
CA ARG A 162 -0.49 -6.23 -2.63
C ARG A 162 -0.78 -4.76 -2.96
N THR A 163 0.05 -4.12 -3.77
CA THR A 163 -0.16 -2.73 -4.20
C THR A 163 -1.34 -2.61 -5.16
N VAL A 164 -1.52 -3.62 -6.03
CA VAL A 164 -2.70 -3.75 -6.90
C VAL A 164 -3.95 -3.91 -6.06
N HIS A 165 -3.95 -4.86 -5.11
CA HIS A 165 -5.09 -5.12 -4.23
C HIS A 165 -5.48 -3.88 -3.42
N SER A 166 -4.51 -3.20 -2.85
CA SER A 166 -4.74 -1.97 -2.08
C SER A 166 -5.26 -0.82 -2.96
N LEU A 167 -4.77 -0.69 -4.20
CA LEU A 167 -5.24 0.32 -5.15
C LEU A 167 -6.69 0.04 -5.59
N ILE A 168 -7.03 -1.23 -5.87
CA ILE A 168 -8.41 -1.64 -6.17
C ILE A 168 -9.35 -1.27 -5.02
N LYS A 169 -9.01 -1.66 -3.78
CA LYS A 169 -9.81 -1.33 -2.58
C LYS A 169 -10.06 0.18 -2.45
N ALA A 170 -9.09 1.01 -2.81
CA ALA A 170 -9.21 2.46 -2.75
C ALA A 170 -10.05 3.02 -3.90
N MET A 171 -9.71 2.66 -5.14
CA MET A 171 -10.29 3.30 -6.34
C MET A 171 -11.71 2.85 -6.65
N LYS A 172 -12.12 1.62 -6.29
CA LYS A 172 -13.52 1.15 -6.47
C LYS A 172 -14.56 1.98 -5.71
N ARG A 173 -14.13 2.84 -4.80
CA ARG A 173 -15.01 3.74 -4.01
C ARG A 173 -15.36 5.05 -4.74
N TYR A 174 -14.71 5.33 -5.88
CA TYR A 174 -14.96 6.51 -6.69
C TYR A 174 -15.89 6.17 -7.84
N GLU A 175 -16.74 7.13 -8.22
CA GLU A 175 -17.79 6.93 -9.22
C GLU A 175 -17.18 6.69 -10.62
N GLY A 176 -17.76 5.74 -11.37
CA GLY A 176 -17.42 5.49 -12.77
C GLY A 176 -16.02 4.91 -13.01
N VAL A 177 -15.31 4.47 -11.97
CA VAL A 177 -14.00 3.82 -12.13
C VAL A 177 -14.18 2.42 -12.71
N GLN A 178 -13.43 2.13 -13.78
CA GLN A 178 -13.34 0.83 -14.44
C GLN A 178 -11.94 0.26 -14.30
N PHE A 179 -11.85 -1.06 -14.15
CA PHE A 179 -10.56 -1.74 -14.09
C PHE A 179 -10.32 -2.59 -15.34
N VAL A 180 -9.09 -2.59 -15.80
CA VAL A 180 -8.63 -3.43 -16.89
C VAL A 180 -7.51 -4.32 -16.36
N LEU A 181 -7.76 -5.63 -16.32
CA LEU A 181 -6.85 -6.62 -15.74
C LEU A 181 -6.03 -7.27 -16.85
N ILE A 182 -4.71 -7.09 -16.80
CA ILE A 182 -3.77 -7.55 -17.81
C ILE A 182 -2.73 -8.44 -17.12
N SER A 183 -2.90 -9.76 -17.22
CA SER A 183 -2.03 -10.70 -16.52
C SER A 183 -1.96 -12.07 -17.21
N PRO A 184 -0.85 -12.84 -17.02
CA PRO A 184 -0.85 -14.24 -17.38
C PRO A 184 -1.94 -15.01 -16.61
N SER A 185 -2.40 -16.12 -17.17
CA SER A 185 -3.46 -16.95 -16.56
C SER A 185 -3.15 -17.37 -15.11
N GLU A 186 -1.87 -17.59 -14.80
CA GLU A 186 -1.38 -18.04 -13.49
C GLU A 186 -1.28 -16.93 -12.46
N LEU A 187 -1.25 -15.67 -12.92
CA LEU A 187 -1.10 -14.46 -12.09
C LEU A 187 -2.35 -13.57 -12.10
N ARG A 188 -3.49 -14.11 -12.49
CA ARG A 188 -4.79 -13.40 -12.49
C ARG A 188 -5.18 -12.92 -11.10
N LEU A 189 -5.94 -11.84 -11.09
CA LEU A 189 -6.58 -11.33 -9.88
C LEU A 189 -7.43 -12.44 -9.23
N PRO A 190 -7.32 -12.67 -7.90
CA PRO A 190 -8.11 -13.68 -7.21
C PRO A 190 -9.61 -13.46 -7.38
N ASP A 191 -10.39 -14.55 -7.48
CA ASP A 191 -11.83 -14.48 -7.76
C ASP A 191 -12.61 -13.70 -6.71
N TYR A 192 -12.24 -13.80 -5.43
CA TYR A 192 -12.89 -13.00 -4.38
C TYR A 192 -12.76 -11.49 -4.61
N MET A 193 -11.64 -11.03 -5.18
CA MET A 193 -11.46 -9.62 -5.52
C MET A 193 -12.23 -9.24 -6.79
N LYS A 194 -12.33 -10.14 -7.76
CA LYS A 194 -13.20 -9.92 -8.95
C LYS A 194 -14.66 -9.78 -8.54
N HIS A 195 -15.12 -10.58 -7.60
CA HIS A 195 -16.46 -10.46 -7.01
C HIS A 195 -16.71 -9.07 -6.43
N GLU A 196 -15.72 -8.49 -5.75
CA GLU A 196 -15.81 -7.13 -5.21
C GLU A 196 -15.88 -6.04 -6.29
N LEU A 197 -15.44 -6.31 -7.52
CA LEU A 197 -15.49 -5.39 -8.64
C LEU A 197 -16.85 -5.45 -9.39
N GLY A 198 -17.59 -6.55 -9.24
CA GLY A 198 -18.85 -6.77 -9.97
C GLY A 198 -18.62 -6.70 -11.48
N ASP A 199 -19.35 -5.84 -12.18
CA ASP A 199 -19.24 -5.64 -13.64
C ASP A 199 -18.23 -4.53 -14.01
N ASN A 200 -17.52 -3.94 -13.04
CA ASN A 200 -16.63 -2.80 -13.29
C ASN A 200 -15.21 -3.22 -13.68
N TYR A 201 -15.05 -4.36 -14.37
CA TYR A 201 -13.74 -4.76 -14.89
C TYR A 201 -13.84 -5.47 -16.24
N LYS A 202 -12.72 -5.46 -16.97
CA LYS A 202 -12.46 -6.26 -18.17
C LYS A 202 -11.13 -6.98 -18.02
N GLU A 203 -10.96 -8.10 -18.72
CA GLU A 203 -9.69 -8.83 -18.79
C GLU A 203 -9.17 -8.79 -20.22
N TYR A 204 -7.85 -8.50 -20.38
CA TYR A 204 -7.14 -8.55 -21.65
C TYR A 204 -5.93 -9.47 -21.55
N SER A 205 -5.57 -10.07 -22.68
CA SER A 205 -4.43 -10.97 -22.77
C SER A 205 -3.12 -10.25 -23.08
N THR A 206 -3.19 -9.03 -23.62
CA THR A 206 -2.02 -8.24 -24.02
C THR A 206 -2.17 -6.78 -23.55
N ILE A 207 -1.02 -6.11 -23.42
CA ILE A 207 -1.01 -4.66 -23.10
C ILE A 207 -1.60 -3.88 -24.29
N GLU A 208 -1.25 -4.27 -25.49
CA GLU A 208 -1.62 -3.60 -26.75
C GLU A 208 -3.14 -3.46 -26.92
N GLU A 209 -3.88 -4.50 -26.56
CA GLU A 209 -5.35 -4.49 -26.63
C GLU A 209 -5.98 -3.49 -25.65
N ALA A 210 -5.38 -3.32 -24.49
CA ALA A 210 -5.88 -2.46 -23.42
C ALA A 210 -5.51 -0.98 -23.59
N MET A 211 -4.30 -0.69 -24.12
CA MET A 211 -3.72 0.67 -24.15
C MET A 211 -4.64 1.78 -24.62
N PRO A 212 -5.47 1.61 -25.70
CA PRO A 212 -6.29 2.70 -26.23
C PRO A 212 -7.37 3.21 -25.26
N GLU A 213 -7.80 2.41 -24.29
CA GLU A 213 -8.87 2.81 -23.37
C GLU A 213 -8.37 3.32 -21.99
N LEU A 214 -7.09 3.11 -21.66
CA LEU A 214 -6.55 3.40 -20.34
C LEU A 214 -6.35 4.90 -20.08
N ASP A 215 -6.65 5.34 -18.87
CA ASP A 215 -6.26 6.63 -18.31
C ASP A 215 -5.05 6.48 -17.37
N VAL A 216 -4.94 5.32 -16.71
CA VAL A 216 -3.81 4.93 -15.87
C VAL A 216 -3.37 3.53 -16.24
N LEU A 217 -2.09 3.34 -16.50
CA LEU A 217 -1.47 2.02 -16.57
C LEU A 217 -0.58 1.80 -15.34
N TYR A 218 -1.01 0.90 -14.46
CA TYR A 218 -0.25 0.50 -13.27
C TYR A 218 0.52 -0.78 -13.56
N MET A 219 1.82 -0.64 -13.79
CA MET A 219 2.71 -1.77 -14.07
C MET A 219 3.23 -2.38 -12.77
N THR A 220 3.31 -3.70 -12.71
CA THR A 220 3.95 -4.44 -11.62
C THR A 220 4.94 -5.45 -12.15
N ARG A 221 6.01 -5.70 -11.41
CA ARG A 221 6.93 -6.78 -11.73
C ARG A 221 6.36 -8.14 -11.33
N VAL A 222 6.74 -9.18 -12.03
CA VAL A 222 6.52 -10.56 -11.58
C VAL A 222 7.47 -10.83 -10.40
N GLN A 223 6.90 -11.19 -9.23
CA GLN A 223 7.65 -11.28 -7.97
C GLN A 223 8.27 -12.67 -7.81
N GLN A 224 9.56 -12.84 -8.13
CA GLN A 224 10.29 -14.10 -8.02
C GLN A 224 10.14 -14.77 -6.65
N GLU A 225 10.17 -13.98 -5.59
CA GLU A 225 10.05 -14.41 -4.20
C GLU A 225 8.71 -15.07 -3.84
N ARG A 226 7.73 -15.05 -4.74
CA ARG A 226 6.41 -15.64 -4.56
C ARG A 226 6.22 -16.99 -5.24
N PHE A 227 7.15 -17.36 -6.14
CA PHE A 227 7.08 -18.62 -6.86
C PHE A 227 7.72 -19.75 -6.07
N ALA A 228 7.03 -20.89 -6.00
CA ALA A 228 7.58 -22.12 -5.45
C ALA A 228 8.57 -22.80 -6.40
N ASN A 229 8.43 -22.54 -7.72
CA ASN A 229 9.22 -23.13 -8.78
C ASN A 229 9.90 -22.02 -9.62
N GLN A 230 11.22 -22.06 -9.70
CA GLN A 230 12.01 -21.12 -10.51
C GLN A 230 11.67 -21.18 -12.01
N ALA A 231 11.31 -22.35 -12.54
CA ALA A 231 10.96 -22.50 -13.96
C ALA A 231 9.67 -21.72 -14.32
N ASP A 232 8.70 -21.65 -13.43
CA ASP A 232 7.48 -20.89 -13.65
C ASP A 232 7.78 -19.39 -13.66
N TYR A 233 8.64 -18.91 -12.76
CA TYR A 233 9.10 -17.52 -12.77
C TYR A 233 9.80 -17.17 -14.09
N GLU A 234 10.77 -17.99 -14.52
CA GLU A 234 11.53 -17.75 -15.77
C GLU A 234 10.61 -17.69 -17.01
N ARG A 235 9.53 -18.46 -17.02
CA ARG A 235 8.53 -18.44 -18.10
C ARG A 235 7.67 -17.19 -18.11
N LEU A 236 7.36 -16.63 -16.92
CA LEU A 236 6.38 -15.54 -16.75
C LEU A 236 7.01 -14.16 -16.58
N LYS A 237 8.29 -14.07 -16.19
CA LYS A 237 8.95 -12.79 -15.88
C LYS A 237 8.91 -11.74 -16.98
N ASP A 238 8.90 -12.19 -18.24
CA ASP A 238 8.94 -11.34 -19.44
C ASP A 238 7.58 -11.28 -20.16
N SER A 239 6.48 -11.72 -19.53
CA SER A 239 5.16 -11.80 -20.17
C SER A 239 4.62 -10.43 -20.59
N PHE A 240 4.95 -9.37 -19.84
CA PHE A 240 4.46 -8.03 -20.12
C PHE A 240 5.60 -7.02 -19.97
N ILE A 241 6.07 -6.51 -21.10
CA ILE A 241 7.09 -5.46 -21.16
C ILE A 241 6.48 -4.24 -21.83
N LEU A 242 6.47 -3.11 -21.12
CA LEU A 242 6.10 -1.82 -21.67
C LEU A 242 7.29 -1.19 -22.36
N ASP A 243 7.11 -0.85 -23.62
CA ASP A 243 8.09 -0.19 -24.49
C ASP A 243 7.48 0.99 -25.22
N ASN A 244 8.28 1.75 -25.99
CA ASN A 244 7.81 2.90 -26.74
C ASN A 244 6.81 2.57 -27.85
N ASP A 245 6.81 1.37 -28.41
CA ASP A 245 5.85 1.01 -29.44
C ASP A 245 4.46 0.81 -28.85
N LYS A 246 4.38 0.21 -27.66
CA LYS A 246 3.11 0.14 -26.89
C LYS A 246 2.65 1.51 -26.41
N MET A 247 3.57 2.39 -25.99
CA MET A 247 3.22 3.75 -25.59
C MET A 247 2.57 4.57 -26.72
N LYS A 248 2.85 4.28 -28.00
CA LYS A 248 2.19 4.92 -29.15
C LYS A 248 0.69 4.59 -29.27
N LEU A 249 0.25 3.48 -28.70
CA LEU A 249 -1.15 3.04 -28.71
C LEU A 249 -2.01 3.72 -27.63
N ALA A 250 -1.37 4.34 -26.65
CA ALA A 250 -2.02 4.94 -25.50
C ALA A 250 -2.58 6.34 -25.81
N LYS A 251 -3.58 6.74 -25.02
CA LYS A 251 -4.04 8.12 -25.00
C LYS A 251 -2.89 9.08 -24.66
N GLU A 252 -2.92 10.29 -25.19
CA GLU A 252 -1.94 11.33 -24.85
C GLU A 252 -1.97 11.72 -23.37
N THR A 253 -3.13 11.59 -22.74
CA THR A 253 -3.37 11.91 -21.32
C THR A 253 -3.12 10.74 -20.36
N MET A 254 -2.90 9.51 -20.87
CA MET A 254 -2.65 8.35 -20.03
C MET A 254 -1.38 8.54 -19.20
N ILE A 255 -1.38 8.04 -17.99
CA ILE A 255 -0.17 8.01 -17.13
C ILE A 255 0.27 6.58 -16.82
N VAL A 256 1.59 6.39 -16.71
CA VAL A 256 2.18 5.11 -16.30
C VAL A 256 2.67 5.22 -14.87
N LEU A 257 2.17 4.33 -14.00
CA LEU A 257 2.57 4.18 -12.60
C LEU A 257 3.32 2.87 -12.38
N HIS A 258 4.20 2.85 -11.40
CA HIS A 258 4.93 1.66 -10.98
C HIS A 258 5.42 1.81 -9.53
N PRO A 259 5.18 0.85 -8.61
CA PRO A 259 5.60 0.97 -7.20
C PRO A 259 7.12 0.84 -7.00
N LEU A 260 7.86 0.48 -8.05
CA LEU A 260 9.30 0.22 -8.03
C LEU A 260 9.75 -0.81 -6.96
N PRO A 261 10.87 -1.52 -7.14
CA PRO A 261 11.81 -1.42 -8.25
C PRO A 261 11.26 -2.06 -9.51
N ARG A 262 11.56 -1.49 -10.66
CA ARG A 262 11.40 -2.20 -11.93
C ARG A 262 12.64 -3.05 -12.21
N VAL A 263 12.47 -4.10 -12.99
CA VAL A 263 13.55 -4.95 -13.50
C VAL A 263 13.62 -4.82 -15.03
N ASN A 264 12.67 -5.44 -15.74
CA ASN A 264 12.60 -5.46 -17.21
C ASN A 264 11.19 -5.15 -17.74
N GLU A 265 10.18 -5.07 -16.87
CA GLU A 265 8.78 -4.85 -17.25
C GLU A 265 8.48 -3.44 -17.82
N ILE A 266 9.41 -2.50 -17.70
CA ILE A 266 9.38 -1.21 -18.39
C ILE A 266 10.78 -0.95 -18.95
N THR A 267 10.88 -0.75 -20.25
CA THR A 267 12.17 -0.44 -20.90
C THR A 267 12.64 0.98 -20.56
N MET A 268 13.95 1.20 -20.57
CA MET A 268 14.54 2.49 -20.13
C MET A 268 14.22 3.66 -21.07
N ASP A 269 13.88 3.40 -22.30
CA ASP A 269 13.50 4.43 -23.28
C ASP A 269 12.13 5.07 -22.96
N VAL A 270 11.24 4.34 -22.29
CA VAL A 270 9.95 4.87 -21.78
C VAL A 270 10.15 5.98 -20.75
N ASP A 271 11.30 6.04 -20.05
CA ASP A 271 11.59 7.10 -19.06
C ASP A 271 11.57 8.52 -19.65
N LYS A 272 11.72 8.63 -20.96
CA LYS A 272 11.71 9.92 -21.68
C LYS A 272 10.30 10.37 -22.08
N ASP A 273 9.32 9.47 -22.00
CA ASP A 273 7.92 9.81 -22.26
C ASP A 273 7.35 10.61 -21.08
N SER A 274 6.72 11.74 -21.35
CA SER A 274 6.13 12.60 -20.31
C SER A 274 5.05 11.91 -19.49
N ARG A 275 4.40 10.90 -20.05
CA ARG A 275 3.37 10.07 -19.40
C ARG A 275 3.98 9.07 -18.39
N ALA A 276 5.28 8.81 -18.41
CA ALA A 276 5.99 8.01 -17.42
C ALA A 276 6.04 8.73 -16.06
N ALA A 277 5.06 8.47 -15.20
CA ALA A 277 4.90 9.18 -13.93
C ALA A 277 5.58 8.48 -12.74
N TYR A 278 6.13 7.28 -12.88
CA TYR A 278 6.60 6.46 -11.76
C TYR A 278 7.77 7.06 -10.95
N PHE A 279 8.59 7.95 -11.51
CA PHE A 279 9.60 8.66 -10.72
C PHE A 279 8.99 9.87 -9.99
N ARG A 280 8.03 10.58 -10.61
CA ARG A 280 7.23 11.61 -9.93
C ARG A 280 6.39 11.00 -8.80
N GLN A 281 5.88 9.77 -8.99
CA GLN A 281 5.22 8.97 -7.97
C GLN A 281 6.13 8.73 -6.74
N VAL A 282 7.44 8.47 -6.91
CA VAL A 282 8.37 8.35 -5.77
C VAL A 282 8.45 9.66 -4.97
N GLU A 283 8.55 10.79 -5.65
CA GLU A 283 8.55 12.11 -5.01
C GLU A 283 7.24 12.39 -4.28
N ASN A 284 6.10 12.12 -4.93
CA ASN A 284 4.77 12.20 -4.34
C ASN A 284 4.64 11.36 -3.07
N GLY A 285 5.31 10.20 -3.03
CA GLY A 285 5.37 9.36 -1.87
C GLY A 285 5.93 10.05 -0.62
N LYS A 286 6.90 10.95 -0.76
CA LYS A 286 7.40 11.75 0.35
C LYS A 286 6.34 12.75 0.83
N TYR A 287 5.76 13.52 -0.08
CA TYR A 287 4.78 14.56 0.27
C TYR A 287 3.50 13.98 0.90
N VAL A 288 2.99 12.86 0.38
CA VAL A 288 1.81 12.24 0.99
C VAL A 288 2.12 11.66 2.37
N ARG A 289 3.35 11.19 2.61
CA ARG A 289 3.78 10.73 3.94
C ARG A 289 3.95 11.90 4.91
N MET A 290 4.41 13.08 4.45
CA MET A 290 4.38 14.30 5.25
C MET A 290 2.94 14.63 5.67
N ALA A 291 2.02 14.70 4.71
CA ALA A 291 0.62 14.96 4.97
C ALA A 291 -0.01 13.93 5.93
N LEU A 292 0.27 12.64 5.71
CA LEU A 292 -0.24 11.56 6.55
C LEU A 292 0.27 11.66 8.00
N ILE A 293 1.57 11.84 8.20
CA ILE A 293 2.17 11.98 9.53
C ILE A 293 1.52 13.16 10.26
N TYR A 294 1.50 14.33 9.63
CA TYR A 294 0.92 15.54 10.22
C TYR A 294 -0.56 15.36 10.53
N THR A 295 -1.33 14.73 9.63
CA THR A 295 -2.76 14.48 9.81
C THR A 295 -3.01 13.52 10.97
N LEU A 296 -2.34 12.37 11.02
CA LEU A 296 -2.54 11.40 12.10
C LEU A 296 -2.11 11.93 13.46
N LEU A 297 -1.07 12.76 13.53
CA LEU A 297 -0.70 13.44 14.77
C LEU A 297 -1.78 14.43 15.21
N SER A 298 -2.42 15.14 14.29
CA SER A 298 -3.54 16.05 14.61
C SER A 298 -4.82 15.31 14.99
N TRP A 299 -5.04 14.11 14.45
CA TRP A 299 -6.19 13.25 14.76
C TRP A 299 -5.92 12.25 15.90
N ARG A 300 -4.84 12.42 16.65
CA ARG A 300 -4.41 11.45 17.67
C ARG A 300 -5.52 11.09 18.66
N ASP A 301 -6.30 12.07 19.09
CA ASP A 301 -7.35 11.91 20.10
C ASP A 301 -8.73 11.58 19.49
N GLU A 302 -8.83 11.51 18.16
CA GLU A 302 -10.06 11.14 17.47
C GLU A 302 -10.23 9.60 17.43
N GLU A 303 -11.48 9.15 17.36
CA GLU A 303 -11.77 7.73 17.15
C GLU A 303 -11.58 7.33 15.68
N GLN A 304 -11.27 6.05 15.46
CA GLN A 304 -11.22 5.44 14.13
C GLN A 304 -12.61 5.52 13.49
N THR A 305 -12.71 6.13 12.30
CA THR A 305 -13.98 6.34 11.60
C THR A 305 -14.56 5.05 11.05
N HIS A 306 -13.70 4.20 10.51
CA HIS A 306 -14.08 2.88 9.99
C HIS A 306 -13.44 1.80 10.85
N LYS A 307 -14.28 0.99 11.52
CA LYS A 307 -13.85 -0.17 12.29
C LYS A 307 -14.49 -1.40 11.68
N VAL A 308 -13.70 -2.45 11.51
CA VAL A 308 -14.23 -3.77 11.15
C VAL A 308 -14.80 -4.40 12.42
N ASP A 309 -16.08 -4.75 12.39
CA ASP A 309 -16.74 -5.48 13.48
C ASP A 309 -16.18 -6.90 13.54
N SER A 310 -15.33 -7.14 14.55
CA SER A 310 -14.67 -8.43 14.74
C SER A 310 -15.21 -9.14 15.98
N PHE A 311 -15.11 -10.47 15.95
CA PHE A 311 -15.48 -11.33 17.08
C PHE A 311 -14.36 -12.33 17.36
N VAL A 312 -14.31 -12.82 18.60
CA VAL A 312 -13.37 -13.87 19.03
C VAL A 312 -13.79 -15.20 18.42
N THR A 313 -12.83 -16.00 17.94
CA THR A 313 -13.08 -17.29 17.32
C THR A 313 -12.07 -18.35 17.79
N GLU A 314 -12.49 -19.61 17.85
CA GLU A 314 -11.59 -20.76 18.06
C GLU A 314 -10.89 -21.21 16.76
N GLN A 315 -11.39 -20.77 15.59
CA GLN A 315 -10.80 -21.13 14.30
C GLN A 315 -9.38 -20.58 14.16
N SER A 316 -8.48 -21.40 13.66
CA SER A 316 -7.10 -21.00 13.38
C SER A 316 -6.96 -20.55 11.94
N CYS A 317 -6.29 -19.44 11.73
CA CYS A 317 -5.96 -18.99 10.37
C CYS A 317 -4.97 -19.97 9.72
N SER A 318 -5.31 -20.48 8.54
CA SER A 318 -4.46 -21.40 7.77
C SER A 318 -3.33 -20.68 7.00
N ASN A 319 -3.37 -19.35 6.91
CA ASN A 319 -2.32 -18.57 6.27
C ASN A 319 -1.03 -18.56 7.12
N HIS A 320 -0.03 -19.32 6.70
CA HIS A 320 1.28 -19.41 7.39
C HIS A 320 2.04 -18.09 7.48
N ARG A 321 1.64 -17.07 6.72
CA ARG A 321 2.19 -15.71 6.77
C ARG A 321 1.48 -14.83 7.79
N CYS A 322 0.33 -15.26 8.31
CA CYS A 322 -0.41 -14.47 9.30
C CYS A 322 0.37 -14.33 10.61
N ILE A 323 0.24 -13.18 11.25
CA ILE A 323 0.88 -12.88 12.54
C ILE A 323 0.44 -13.85 13.65
N VAL A 324 -0.79 -14.35 13.63
CA VAL A 324 -1.31 -15.31 14.62
C VAL A 324 -0.57 -16.65 14.64
N THR A 325 0.26 -16.95 13.63
CA THR A 325 1.08 -18.17 13.59
C THR A 325 2.35 -18.06 14.41
N THR A 326 2.73 -16.85 14.82
CA THR A 326 3.99 -16.58 15.52
C THR A 326 3.81 -15.76 16.80
N GLU A 327 2.73 -15.00 16.90
CA GLU A 327 2.41 -14.18 18.08
C GLU A 327 1.25 -14.82 18.86
N CYS A 328 1.34 -14.77 20.19
CA CYS A 328 0.26 -15.20 21.07
C CYS A 328 -0.76 -14.06 21.20
N VAL A 329 -1.63 -13.92 20.19
CA VAL A 329 -2.69 -12.92 20.17
C VAL A 329 -4.05 -13.61 20.14
N GLU A 330 -5.07 -12.90 20.62
CA GLU A 330 -6.46 -13.39 20.58
C GLU A 330 -6.87 -13.62 19.12
N LYS A 331 -7.41 -14.81 18.82
CA LYS A 331 -7.89 -15.12 17.49
C LYS A 331 -9.19 -14.37 17.23
N LYS A 332 -9.19 -13.50 16.24
CA LYS A 332 -10.32 -12.70 15.83
C LYS A 332 -10.68 -12.95 14.37
N ALA A 333 -11.97 -12.89 14.10
CA ALA A 333 -12.54 -12.99 12.75
C ALA A 333 -13.56 -11.88 12.51
N TYR A 334 -13.90 -11.67 11.26
CA TYR A 334 -15.01 -10.83 10.83
C TYR A 334 -15.74 -11.51 9.66
N VAL A 335 -16.96 -11.08 9.39
CA VAL A 335 -17.73 -11.54 8.23
C VAL A 335 -17.66 -10.45 7.16
N ASP A 336 -17.21 -10.83 5.95
CA ASP A 336 -17.17 -9.89 4.82
C ASP A 336 -18.58 -9.70 4.20
N ALA A 337 -18.66 -8.83 3.17
CA ALA A 337 -19.92 -8.52 2.49
C ALA A 337 -20.57 -9.74 1.79
N ASP A 338 -19.78 -10.75 1.46
CA ASP A 338 -20.25 -12.00 0.83
C ASP A 338 -20.62 -13.08 1.87
N GLY A 339 -20.58 -12.77 3.17
CA GLY A 339 -20.88 -13.68 4.26
C GLY A 339 -19.75 -14.66 4.59
N ILE A 340 -18.54 -14.45 4.06
CA ILE A 340 -17.38 -15.29 4.32
C ILE A 340 -16.70 -14.86 5.62
N VAL A 341 -16.43 -15.83 6.50
CA VAL A 341 -15.66 -15.59 7.73
C VAL A 341 -14.18 -15.43 7.39
N ARG A 342 -13.60 -14.30 7.76
CA ARG A 342 -12.19 -13.97 7.49
C ARG A 342 -11.39 -13.71 8.75
N CYS A 343 -10.11 -14.01 8.69
CA CYS A 343 -9.16 -13.65 9.73
C CYS A 343 -9.05 -12.12 9.84
N TYR A 344 -9.30 -11.58 11.02
CA TYR A 344 -9.27 -10.14 11.30
C TYR A 344 -7.91 -9.49 10.99
N TYR A 345 -6.81 -10.26 11.03
CA TYR A 345 -5.46 -9.75 10.88
C TYR A 345 -4.98 -9.74 9.41
N CYS A 346 -5.31 -10.74 8.61
CA CYS A 346 -4.75 -10.92 7.27
C CYS A 346 -5.77 -11.15 6.16
N ASP A 347 -7.08 -10.98 6.44
CA ASP A 347 -8.21 -11.12 5.51
C ASP A 347 -8.36 -12.53 4.87
N HIS A 348 -7.53 -13.52 5.29
CA HIS A 348 -7.62 -14.87 4.77
C HIS A 348 -8.92 -15.54 5.21
N ALA A 349 -9.63 -16.22 4.29
CA ALA A 349 -10.86 -16.93 4.62
C ALA A 349 -10.58 -18.04 5.66
N LEU A 350 -11.38 -18.09 6.72
CA LEU A 350 -11.34 -19.16 7.71
C LEU A 350 -12.30 -20.26 7.25
N LEU A 351 -11.78 -21.48 7.09
CA LEU A 351 -12.53 -22.67 6.63
C LEU A 351 -13.02 -23.48 7.83
#